data_91dca7e0e87d4716bd8a8ec95648b2c5
#
_entry.id   91dca7e0e87d4716bd8a8ec95648b2c5
#
_cell.length_a   1.000
_cell.length_b   1.000
_cell.length_c   1.000
_cell.angle_alpha   90.00
_cell.angle_beta   90.00
_cell.angle_gamma   90.00
#
_symmetry.space_group_name_H-M   'P 1'
#
loop_
_entity.id
_entity.type
_entity.pdbx_description
1 polymer ?
#
loop_
_entity_poly.entity_id
_entity_poly.type
_entity_poly.pdbx_seq_one_letter_code
_entity_poly.pdbx_strand_id
1 'polypeptide(L)'
;MLSPGANDNLTGVFVAVSALKCLKESGIRYENTEVCALLTGSEEAGLRGATAFTKRHKGENKDVETYIIAFDTMRDYDYMTIYHRDMTGMVKNSPEVVALLDEACNDPDVNHPLPHGVVPFGASDAAAFSRGGFKAAAVAGQNPKYAPYYHNRRDTPDQMIPET
;
A
#
# COMPACT_ATOMS: atom_id res chain seq x y z
N MET A 1 4.12 19.02 12.40
CA MET A 1 4.74 19.57 11.16
C MET A 1 3.66 19.48 10.10
N LEU A 2 3.41 20.52 9.32
CA LEU A 2 2.39 20.48 8.26
C LEU A 2 3.10 20.03 6.97
N SER A 3 2.94 18.75 6.59
CA SER A 3 3.27 18.24 5.27
C SER A 3 2.00 18.20 4.44
N PRO A 4 1.98 18.70 3.20
CA PRO A 4 0.85 18.54 2.30
C PRO A 4 0.58 17.07 1.94
N GLY A 5 1.64 16.23 1.94
CA GLY A 5 1.52 14.79 1.75
C GLY A 5 1.19 14.38 0.31
N ALA A 6 1.73 15.08 -0.68
CA ALA A 6 1.43 14.76 -2.08
C ALA A 6 1.95 13.38 -2.49
N ASN A 7 3.20 13.07 -2.16
CA ASN A 7 3.73 11.72 -2.33
C ASN A 7 3.37 10.83 -1.14
N ASP A 8 3.51 11.34 0.06
CA ASP A 8 3.31 10.61 1.30
C ASP A 8 2.08 11.15 2.07
N ASN A 9 0.82 10.65 1.78
CA ASN A 9 0.59 9.50 0.90
C ASN A 9 -0.66 9.73 0.00
N LEU A 10 -0.83 10.91 -0.63
CA LEU A 10 -1.92 11.10 -1.60
C LEU A 10 -1.71 10.27 -2.87
N THR A 11 -0.47 9.92 -3.24
CA THR A 11 -0.22 9.02 -4.38
C THR A 11 -0.80 7.63 -4.13
N GLY A 12 -0.63 7.06 -2.95
CA GLY A 12 -1.24 5.77 -2.59
C GLY A 12 -2.77 5.82 -2.59
N VAL A 13 -3.35 6.94 -2.11
CA VAL A 13 -4.81 7.17 -2.21
C VAL A 13 -5.25 7.22 -3.66
N PHE A 14 -4.50 7.92 -4.52
CA PHE A 14 -4.81 8.03 -5.94
C PHE A 14 -4.79 6.65 -6.62
N VAL A 15 -3.77 5.83 -6.35
CA VAL A 15 -3.67 4.47 -6.90
C VAL A 15 -4.87 3.62 -6.47
N ALA A 16 -5.20 3.59 -5.19
CA ALA A 16 -6.31 2.79 -4.68
C ALA A 16 -7.66 3.19 -5.29
N VAL A 17 -7.93 4.49 -5.39
CA VAL A 17 -9.18 5.01 -5.98
C VAL A 17 -9.21 4.79 -7.49
N SER A 18 -8.08 4.97 -8.18
CA SER A 18 -7.98 4.75 -9.62
C SER A 18 -8.19 3.28 -9.99
N ALA A 19 -7.68 2.34 -9.19
CA ALA A 19 -7.92 0.92 -9.39
C ALA A 19 -9.43 0.59 -9.34
N LEU A 20 -10.17 1.14 -8.38
CA LEU A 20 -11.64 0.97 -8.33
C LEU A 20 -12.35 1.63 -9.52
N LYS A 21 -11.87 2.78 -9.96
CA LYS A 21 -12.41 3.46 -11.14
C LYS A 21 -12.21 2.61 -12.39
N CYS A 22 -11.00 2.12 -12.63
CA CYS A 22 -10.68 1.24 -13.76
C CYS A 22 -11.52 -0.04 -13.73
N LEU A 23 -11.66 -0.67 -12.57
CA LEU A 23 -12.50 -1.85 -12.41
C LEU A 23 -13.96 -1.56 -12.76
N LYS A 24 -14.48 -0.43 -12.30
CA LYS A 24 -15.86 0.00 -12.63
C LYS A 24 -16.04 0.25 -14.12
N GLU A 25 -15.08 0.91 -14.75
CA GLU A 25 -15.12 1.27 -16.19
C GLU A 25 -14.94 0.05 -17.10
N SER A 26 -14.15 -0.95 -16.68
CA SER A 26 -14.00 -2.21 -17.41
C SER A 26 -15.29 -3.03 -17.52
N GLY A 27 -16.26 -2.76 -16.67
CA GLY A 27 -17.51 -3.54 -16.61
C GLY A 27 -17.36 -4.93 -15.98
N ILE A 28 -16.14 -5.31 -15.57
CA ILE A 28 -15.90 -6.60 -14.89
C ILE A 28 -16.69 -6.63 -13.57
N ARG A 29 -17.30 -7.77 -13.30
CA ARG A 29 -17.99 -8.04 -12.04
C ARG A 29 -17.55 -9.41 -11.51
N TYR A 30 -17.15 -9.41 -10.26
CA TYR A 30 -16.80 -10.65 -9.57
C TYR A 30 -18.04 -11.16 -8.81
N GLU A 31 -18.29 -12.46 -8.89
CA GLU A 31 -19.44 -13.07 -8.20
C GLU A 31 -19.21 -13.23 -6.70
N ASN A 32 -17.97 -13.52 -6.31
CA ASN A 32 -17.58 -13.89 -4.94
C ASN A 32 -16.47 -13.03 -4.36
N THR A 33 -16.18 -11.89 -4.98
CA THR A 33 -15.10 -11.00 -4.53
C THR A 33 -15.57 -9.56 -4.50
N GLU A 34 -15.39 -8.91 -3.38
CA GLU A 34 -15.56 -7.46 -3.22
C GLU A 34 -14.20 -6.79 -3.21
N VAL A 35 -14.04 -5.73 -4.02
CA VAL A 35 -12.85 -4.91 -4.05
C VAL A 35 -13.16 -3.55 -3.43
N CYS A 36 -12.43 -3.18 -2.39
CA CYS A 36 -12.65 -1.95 -1.63
C CYS A 36 -11.37 -1.12 -1.56
N ALA A 37 -11.51 0.21 -1.59
CA ALA A 37 -10.45 1.13 -1.18
C ALA A 37 -10.68 1.54 0.28
N LEU A 38 -9.70 1.26 1.13
CA LEU A 38 -9.69 1.68 2.52
C LEU A 38 -8.70 2.84 2.67
N LEU A 39 -9.21 4.02 2.98
CA LEU A 39 -8.41 5.22 3.24
C LEU A 39 -8.18 5.34 4.75
N THR A 40 -6.99 4.98 5.18
CA THR A 40 -6.58 5.03 6.58
C THR A 40 -6.13 6.45 6.95
N GLY A 41 -6.38 6.82 8.19
CA GLY A 41 -5.88 8.08 8.75
C GLY A 41 -4.82 7.86 9.82
N SER A 42 -4.01 8.91 10.08
CA SER A 42 -3.04 8.91 11.16
C SER A 42 -2.01 7.76 11.08
N GLU A 43 -1.53 7.47 9.88
CA GLU A 43 -0.44 6.51 9.65
C GLU A 43 0.81 6.97 10.37
N GLU A 44 1.26 8.20 10.14
CA GLU A 44 2.41 8.89 10.73
C GLU A 44 2.38 8.99 12.28
N ALA A 45 1.21 8.86 12.85
CA ALA A 45 1.03 8.83 14.31
C ALA A 45 1.08 7.41 14.89
N GLY A 46 1.60 6.44 14.15
CA GLY A 46 1.79 5.05 14.54
C GLY A 46 0.67 4.12 14.04
N LEU A 47 0.36 4.17 12.75
CA LEU A 47 -0.57 3.27 12.04
C LEU A 47 -1.96 3.22 12.69
N ARG A 48 -2.44 4.36 13.19
CA ARG A 48 -3.64 4.38 14.04
C ARG A 48 -4.91 3.96 13.30
N GLY A 49 -5.08 4.43 12.06
CA GLY A 49 -6.22 4.07 11.22
C GLY A 49 -6.28 2.59 10.92
N ALA A 50 -5.18 2.02 10.42
CA ALA A 50 -5.07 0.60 10.15
C ALA A 50 -5.24 -0.25 11.43
N THR A 51 -4.66 0.18 12.54
CA THR A 51 -4.84 -0.47 13.84
C THR A 51 -6.29 -0.43 14.33
N ALA A 52 -6.98 0.69 14.16
CA ALA A 52 -8.39 0.82 14.54
C ALA A 52 -9.28 -0.06 13.68
N PHE A 53 -9.02 -0.09 12.36
CA PHE A 53 -9.72 -0.99 11.45
C PHE A 53 -9.56 -2.45 11.87
N THR A 54 -8.33 -2.92 12.11
CA THR A 54 -8.08 -4.31 12.49
C THR A 54 -8.78 -4.68 13.79
N LYS A 55 -8.76 -3.79 14.79
CA LYS A 55 -9.44 -4.02 16.07
C LYS A 55 -10.94 -4.15 15.89
N ARG A 56 -11.52 -3.32 15.03
CA ARG A 56 -12.97 -3.29 14.80
C ARG A 56 -13.44 -4.51 14.00
N HIS A 57 -12.70 -4.91 12.98
CA HIS A 57 -13.12 -5.94 12.03
C HIS A 57 -12.49 -7.31 12.29
N LYS A 58 -11.65 -7.44 13.32
CA LYS A 58 -11.07 -8.72 13.72
C LYS A 58 -12.16 -9.71 14.11
N GLY A 59 -12.37 -10.70 13.27
CA GLY A 59 -13.32 -11.78 13.49
C GLY A 59 -14.74 -11.51 12.98
N GLU A 60 -15.01 -10.35 12.35
CA GLU A 60 -16.33 -10.07 11.76
C GLU A 60 -16.63 -10.94 10.53
N ASN A 61 -15.62 -11.28 9.75
CA ASN A 61 -15.77 -12.04 8.51
C ASN A 61 -14.87 -13.27 8.52
N LYS A 62 -15.08 -14.18 9.49
CA LYS A 62 -14.25 -15.40 9.61
C LYS A 62 -14.32 -16.32 8.39
N ASP A 63 -15.40 -16.23 7.64
CA ASP A 63 -15.65 -17.05 6.46
C ASP A 63 -15.25 -16.33 5.16
N VAL A 64 -14.72 -15.08 5.24
CA VAL A 64 -14.29 -14.30 4.09
C VAL A 64 -12.77 -14.11 4.14
N GLU A 65 -12.10 -14.63 3.14
CA GLU A 65 -10.67 -14.35 2.96
C GLU A 65 -10.47 -12.89 2.56
N THR A 66 -9.69 -12.19 3.35
CA THR A 66 -9.39 -10.77 3.12
C THR A 66 -7.91 -10.59 2.84
N TYR A 67 -7.62 -10.04 1.65
CA TYR A 67 -6.28 -9.69 1.20
C TYR A 67 -6.15 -8.17 1.17
N ILE A 68 -5.09 -7.64 1.76
CA ILE A 68 -4.87 -6.18 1.86
C ILE A 68 -3.55 -5.82 1.20
N ILE A 69 -3.60 -4.86 0.29
CA ILE A 69 -2.41 -4.24 -0.32
C ILE A 69 -2.35 -2.80 0.18
N ALA A 70 -1.29 -2.46 0.90
CA ALA A 70 -1.02 -1.09 1.33
C ALA A 70 -0.13 -0.41 0.28
N PHE A 71 -0.61 0.71 -0.28
CA PHE A 71 0.15 1.55 -1.20
C PHE A 71 0.71 2.75 -0.47
N ASP A 72 2.00 3.01 -0.65
CA ASP A 72 2.68 4.10 0.03
C ASP A 72 3.76 4.73 -0.87
N THR A 73 3.86 6.07 -0.84
CA THR A 73 4.90 6.82 -1.57
C THR A 73 5.09 6.37 -3.03
N MET A 74 4.02 6.37 -3.84
CA MET A 74 3.99 5.73 -5.15
C MET A 74 4.62 6.54 -6.30
N ARG A 75 5.32 7.65 -6.00
CA ARG A 75 5.90 8.55 -7.00
C ARG A 75 7.10 7.96 -7.74
N ASP A 76 8.00 7.34 -7.00
CA ASP A 76 9.32 6.96 -7.54
C ASP A 76 9.25 5.55 -8.15
N TYR A 77 8.84 5.47 -9.40
CA TYR A 77 8.62 4.24 -10.16
C TYR A 77 9.83 3.30 -10.16
N ASP A 78 11.04 3.82 -10.34
CA ASP A 78 12.28 3.02 -10.35
C ASP A 78 12.59 2.34 -9.01
N TYR A 79 11.92 2.77 -7.94
CA TYR A 79 12.10 2.23 -6.59
C TYR A 79 10.90 1.45 -6.08
N MET A 80 9.89 1.22 -6.94
CA MET A 80 8.74 0.40 -6.57
C MET A 80 9.18 -0.98 -6.13
N THR A 81 8.70 -1.40 -4.97
CA THR A 81 9.14 -2.60 -4.29
C THR A 81 7.96 -3.26 -3.58
N ILE A 82 7.86 -4.58 -3.68
CA ILE A 82 6.94 -5.37 -2.86
C ILE A 82 7.61 -5.67 -1.52
N TYR A 83 7.08 -5.14 -0.44
CA TYR A 83 7.64 -5.32 0.89
C TYR A 83 7.04 -6.54 1.58
N HIS A 84 7.87 -7.58 1.70
CA HIS A 84 7.50 -8.84 2.35
C HIS A 84 7.76 -8.86 3.86
N ARG A 85 8.40 -7.81 4.40
CA ARG A 85 8.72 -7.68 5.81
C ARG A 85 8.85 -6.22 6.24
N ASP A 86 8.42 -5.98 7.47
CA ASP A 86 8.59 -4.72 8.17
C ASP A 86 9.49 -4.95 9.39
N MET A 87 10.67 -4.31 9.39
CA MET A 87 11.68 -4.52 10.45
C MET A 87 11.31 -3.81 11.75
N THR A 88 10.78 -2.60 11.67
CA THR A 88 10.39 -1.83 12.86
C THR A 88 9.19 -2.47 13.54
N GLY A 89 8.23 -2.93 12.75
CA GLY A 89 7.09 -3.70 13.25
C GLY A 89 7.42 -5.14 13.62
N MET A 90 8.61 -5.65 13.28
CA MET A 90 9.01 -7.06 13.39
C MET A 90 7.96 -8.01 12.80
N VAL A 91 7.35 -7.61 11.69
CA VAL A 91 6.25 -8.31 11.06
C VAL A 91 6.71 -8.90 9.73
N LYS A 92 6.31 -10.14 9.48
CA LYS A 92 6.34 -10.73 8.14
C LYS A 92 4.98 -10.49 7.50
N ASN A 93 4.99 -9.92 6.31
CA ASN A 93 3.80 -9.78 5.50
C ASN A 93 3.36 -11.13 4.92
N SER A 94 2.12 -11.19 4.46
CA SER A 94 1.54 -12.43 3.95
C SER A 94 2.23 -12.87 2.65
N PRO A 95 2.78 -14.09 2.60
CA PRO A 95 3.38 -14.62 1.38
C PRO A 95 2.34 -14.81 0.27
N GLU A 96 1.06 -15.03 0.60
CA GLU A 96 -0.02 -15.15 -0.38
C GLU A 96 -0.28 -13.82 -1.08
N VAL A 97 -0.28 -12.70 -0.34
CA VAL A 97 -0.45 -11.36 -0.94
C VAL A 97 0.77 -11.00 -1.78
N VAL A 98 1.98 -11.34 -1.32
CA VAL A 98 3.20 -11.14 -2.11
C VAL A 98 3.12 -11.92 -3.42
N ALA A 99 2.70 -13.18 -3.38
CA ALA A 99 2.56 -14.01 -4.58
C ALA A 99 1.52 -13.47 -5.56
N LEU A 100 0.38 -12.95 -5.08
CA LEU A 100 -0.61 -12.28 -5.92
C LEU A 100 -0.07 -11.02 -6.60
N LEU A 101 0.74 -10.23 -5.88
CA LEU A 101 1.40 -9.06 -6.45
C LEU A 101 2.43 -9.46 -7.50
N ASP A 102 3.22 -10.53 -7.26
CA ASP A 102 4.16 -11.07 -8.23
C ASP A 102 3.44 -11.55 -9.49
N GLU A 103 2.34 -12.28 -9.34
CA GLU A 103 1.53 -12.75 -10.46
C GLU A 103 1.02 -11.56 -11.29
N ALA A 104 0.46 -10.54 -10.64
CA ALA A 104 -0.04 -9.35 -11.31
C ALA A 104 1.07 -8.56 -12.04
N CYS A 105 2.24 -8.41 -11.41
CA CYS A 105 3.37 -7.69 -12.00
C CYS A 105 4.04 -8.45 -13.17
N ASN A 106 3.94 -9.77 -13.17
CA ASN A 106 4.47 -10.64 -14.24
C ASN A 106 3.42 -10.97 -15.32
N ASP A 107 2.19 -10.47 -15.18
CA ASP A 107 1.18 -10.63 -16.22
C ASP A 107 1.72 -10.09 -17.56
N PRO A 108 1.53 -10.80 -18.69
CA PRO A 108 2.05 -10.36 -19.99
C PRO A 108 1.61 -8.96 -20.44
N ASP A 109 0.44 -8.52 -19.99
CA ASP A 109 -0.09 -7.19 -20.33
C ASP A 109 0.52 -6.08 -19.43
N VAL A 110 1.01 -6.43 -18.24
CA VAL A 110 1.70 -5.53 -17.31
C VAL A 110 3.21 -5.58 -17.51
N ASN A 111 3.77 -6.78 -17.50
CA ASN A 111 5.19 -7.09 -17.72
C ASN A 111 6.16 -6.16 -16.98
N HIS A 112 5.88 -5.92 -15.72
CA HIS A 112 6.68 -5.06 -14.86
C HIS A 112 6.97 -5.72 -13.50
N PRO A 113 7.88 -6.72 -13.47
CA PRO A 113 8.25 -7.39 -12.23
C PRO A 113 8.88 -6.41 -11.25
N LEU A 114 8.37 -6.40 -10.02
CA LEU A 114 8.89 -5.56 -8.94
C LEU A 114 9.87 -6.35 -8.06
N PRO A 115 10.95 -5.69 -7.57
CA PRO A 115 11.83 -6.31 -6.60
C PRO A 115 11.13 -6.51 -5.26
N HIS A 116 11.64 -7.48 -4.49
CA HIS A 116 11.22 -7.68 -3.10
C HIS A 116 12.13 -6.93 -2.14
N GLY A 117 11.54 -6.38 -1.09
CA GLY A 117 12.26 -5.60 -0.10
C GLY A 117 11.77 -5.79 1.33
N VAL A 118 12.49 -5.14 2.20
CA VAL A 118 12.19 -5.06 3.63
C VAL A 118 12.10 -3.58 3.99
N VAL A 119 11.05 -3.17 4.69
CA VAL A 119 10.98 -1.82 5.26
C VAL A 119 12.01 -1.72 6.38
N PRO A 120 13.13 -1.00 6.17
CA PRO A 120 14.23 -1.02 7.14
C PRO A 120 13.97 -0.13 8.35
N PHE A 121 13.30 0.99 8.14
CA PHE A 121 12.95 2.00 9.15
C PHE A 121 11.52 2.46 8.93
N GLY A 122 10.80 2.78 10.00
CA GLY A 122 9.37 3.07 9.94
C GLY A 122 8.55 1.80 9.88
N ALA A 123 7.30 1.94 9.54
CA ALA A 123 6.37 0.84 9.37
C ALA A 123 5.28 1.26 8.38
N SER A 124 4.81 0.36 7.55
CA SER A 124 3.66 0.58 6.69
C SER A 124 2.36 0.12 7.35
N ASP A 125 1.23 0.57 6.86
CA ASP A 125 -0.08 0.09 7.31
C ASP A 125 -0.23 -1.43 7.17
N ALA A 126 0.46 -2.06 6.20
CA ALA A 126 0.50 -3.52 6.08
C ALA A 126 0.96 -4.22 7.37
N ALA A 127 1.91 -3.61 8.11
CA ALA A 127 2.36 -4.16 9.38
C ALA A 127 1.24 -4.17 10.45
N ALA A 128 0.39 -3.13 10.48
CA ALA A 128 -0.74 -3.09 11.40
C ALA A 128 -1.80 -4.14 11.03
N PHE A 129 -2.11 -4.29 9.76
CA PHE A 129 -3.03 -5.31 9.26
C PHE A 129 -2.52 -6.73 9.53
N SER A 130 -1.25 -7.01 9.22
CA SER A 130 -0.61 -8.31 9.49
C SER A 130 -0.61 -8.66 10.98
N ARG A 131 -0.29 -7.70 11.86
CA ARG A 131 -0.41 -7.88 13.32
C ARG A 131 -1.83 -8.14 13.77
N GLY A 132 -2.80 -7.55 13.08
CA GLY A 132 -4.23 -7.78 13.31
C GLY A 132 -4.73 -9.16 12.87
N GLY A 133 -3.91 -9.91 12.13
CA GLY A 133 -4.24 -11.24 11.62
C GLY A 133 -4.84 -11.24 10.21
N PHE A 134 -4.78 -10.11 9.50
CA PHE A 134 -5.15 -10.04 8.09
C PHE A 134 -3.96 -10.45 7.20
N LYS A 135 -4.24 -10.96 6.03
CA LYS A 135 -3.24 -11.20 4.99
C LYS A 135 -2.92 -9.86 4.32
N ALA A 136 -1.73 -9.32 4.54
CA ALA A 136 -1.35 -8.02 4.02
C ALA A 136 0.09 -7.98 3.49
N ALA A 137 0.33 -7.13 2.48
CA ALA A 137 1.64 -6.72 2.03
C ALA A 137 1.62 -5.25 1.61
N ALA A 138 2.79 -4.63 1.52
CA ALA A 138 2.91 -3.24 1.06
C ALA A 138 3.62 -3.17 -0.29
N VAL A 139 3.23 -2.18 -1.09
CA VAL A 139 3.95 -1.72 -2.28
C VAL A 139 4.28 -0.25 -2.06
N ALA A 140 5.54 0.10 -2.18
CA ALA A 140 5.98 1.49 -2.05
C ALA A 140 7.17 1.79 -2.97
N GLY A 141 7.27 3.04 -3.43
CA GLY A 141 8.38 3.55 -4.23
C GLY A 141 9.33 4.42 -3.42
N GLN A 142 9.90 3.88 -2.35
CA GLN A 142 10.76 4.65 -1.47
C GLN A 142 12.20 4.70 -1.97
N ASN A 143 12.64 5.88 -2.40
CA ASN A 143 14.03 6.11 -2.76
C ASN A 143 14.93 6.02 -1.51
N PRO A 144 15.98 5.16 -1.51
CA PRO A 144 16.89 5.01 -0.36
C PRO A 144 17.62 6.30 0.05
N LYS A 145 17.74 7.26 -0.86
CA LYS A 145 18.36 8.57 -0.59
C LYS A 145 17.33 9.60 -0.14
N TYR A 146 16.27 9.21 0.47
CA TYR A 146 15.16 10.07 0.90
C TYR A 146 14.99 11.35 0.07
N ALA A 147 13.88 11.46 -0.62
CA ALA A 147 13.59 12.67 -1.39
C ALA A 147 13.63 13.91 -0.47
N PRO A 148 14.18 15.04 -0.93
CA PRO A 148 14.34 16.25 -0.10
C PRO A 148 13.03 16.81 0.45
N TYR A 149 11.91 16.36 -0.08
CA TYR A 149 10.55 16.73 0.33
C TYR A 149 9.90 15.74 1.30
N TYR A 150 10.49 14.53 1.51
CA TYR A 150 9.93 13.50 2.37
C TYR A 150 9.74 14.01 3.80
N HIS A 151 8.55 13.78 4.37
CA HIS A 151 8.14 14.19 5.71
C HIS A 151 8.25 15.69 5.99
N ASN A 152 8.13 16.56 4.99
CA ASN A 152 8.17 17.99 5.22
C ASN A 152 7.19 18.75 4.30
N ARG A 153 7.10 20.09 4.51
CA ARG A 153 6.16 20.96 3.77
C ARG A 153 6.43 21.13 2.28
N ARG A 154 7.49 20.50 1.75
CA ARG A 154 7.82 20.51 0.33
C ARG A 154 7.24 19.30 -0.41
N ASP A 155 6.58 18.41 0.31
CA ASP A 155 5.84 17.29 -0.31
C ASP A 155 4.53 17.83 -0.92
N THR A 156 4.67 18.46 -2.06
CA THR A 156 3.63 19.22 -2.77
C THR A 156 3.40 18.63 -4.16
N PRO A 157 2.24 18.87 -4.80
CA PRO A 157 1.91 18.30 -6.10
C PRO A 157 2.91 18.61 -7.22
N ASP A 158 3.63 19.74 -7.14
CA ASP A 158 4.67 20.10 -8.11
C ASP A 158 5.92 19.19 -8.05
N GLN A 159 6.04 18.39 -7.01
CA GLN A 159 7.08 17.36 -6.91
C GLN A 159 6.67 16.05 -7.57
N MET A 160 5.40 15.89 -7.95
CA MET A 160 4.92 14.67 -8.59
C MET A 160 5.33 14.63 -10.06
N ILE A 161 5.53 13.42 -10.57
CA ILE A 161 5.84 13.17 -11.98
C ILE A 161 4.53 12.75 -12.66
N PRO A 162 4.01 13.53 -13.63
CA PRO A 162 2.71 13.24 -14.23
C PRO A 162 2.63 11.90 -14.96
N GLU A 163 3.77 11.37 -15.40
CA GLU A 163 3.88 10.14 -16.18
C GLU A 163 4.06 8.88 -15.31
N THR A 164 4.07 9.04 -14.00
CA THR A 164 4.26 7.90 -13.07
C THR A 164 2.95 7.22 -12.72
#